data_f6b31e1afb7347b2ea807312e657d715
#
_entry.id   f6b31e1afb7347b2ea807312e657d715
#
_cell.length_a   1.000
_cell.length_b   1.000
_cell.length_c   1.000
_cell.angle_alpha   90.00
_cell.angle_beta   90.00
_cell.angle_gamma   90.00
#
_symmetry.space_group_name_H-M   'P 1'
#
loop_
_entity.id
_entity.type
_entity.pdbx_description
1 polymer ?
#
loop_
_entity_poly.entity_id
_entity_poly.type
_entity_poly.pdbx_seq_one_letter_code
_entity_poly.pdbx_strand_id
1 'polypeptide(L)'
;MRKVIGIGETILDIIFRGDQPSAAVPGGSVFNGIVSLGRMGANVGFISETGNDRVGNIILQFMRDNNIPTDHVNVFPDGKSPVSLAFLNE
;
A
#
# COMPACT_ATOMS: atom_id res chain seq x y z
N MET A 1 -3.20 13.86 -21.45
CA MET A 1 -3.39 12.48 -20.91
C MET A 1 -4.15 12.55 -19.61
N ARG A 2 -5.15 11.71 -19.46
CA ARG A 2 -5.92 11.68 -18.23
C ARG A 2 -5.14 11.03 -17.10
N LYS A 3 -5.33 11.53 -15.90
CA LYS A 3 -4.71 10.98 -14.70
C LYS A 3 -5.80 10.50 -13.76
N VAL A 4 -5.64 9.28 -13.24
CA VAL A 4 -6.53 8.73 -12.22
C VAL A 4 -5.86 8.95 -10.87
N ILE A 5 -6.56 9.61 -9.97
CA ILE A 5 -6.04 9.88 -8.63
C ILE A 5 -6.91 9.16 -7.61
N GLY A 6 -6.27 8.29 -6.83
CA GLY A 6 -6.91 7.65 -5.69
C GLY A 6 -6.63 8.41 -4.41
N ILE A 7 -7.59 8.43 -3.51
CA ILE A 7 -7.45 8.99 -2.17
C ILE A 7 -7.88 7.90 -1.19
N GLY A 8 -7.00 7.49 -0.32
CA GLY A 8 -7.34 6.43 0.61
C GLY A 8 -6.21 6.05 1.54
N GLU A 9 -6.40 4.96 2.26
CA GLU A 9 -5.42 4.44 3.21
C GLU A 9 -4.55 3.38 2.57
N THR A 10 -3.34 3.25 3.10
CA THR A 10 -2.47 2.11 2.83
C THR A 10 -2.27 1.34 4.12
N ILE A 11 -2.29 0.03 4.03
CA ILE A 11 -2.14 -0.87 5.17
C ILE A 11 -1.21 -2.00 4.74
N LEU A 12 -0.32 -2.42 5.63
CA LEU A 12 0.41 -3.66 5.39
C LEU A 12 -0.42 -4.81 5.93
N ASP A 13 -0.91 -5.67 5.05
CA ASP A 13 -1.68 -6.85 5.41
C ASP A 13 -0.73 -8.02 5.62
N ILE A 14 -0.69 -8.54 6.85
CA ILE A 14 0.08 -9.74 7.16
C ILE A 14 -0.89 -10.92 7.19
N ILE A 15 -0.66 -11.87 6.33
CA ILE A 15 -1.55 -13.00 6.11
C ILE A 15 -0.97 -14.23 6.78
N PHE A 16 -1.78 -14.85 7.63
CA PHE A 16 -1.42 -16.10 8.32
C PHE A 16 -2.22 -17.26 7.75
N ARG A 17 -1.58 -18.40 7.64
CA ARG A 17 -2.24 -19.68 7.41
C ARG A 17 -2.13 -20.49 8.68
N GLY A 18 -3.28 -20.70 9.38
CA GLY A 18 -3.24 -21.12 10.76
C GLY A 18 -2.48 -20.10 11.59
N ASP A 19 -1.46 -20.52 12.30
CA ASP A 19 -0.65 -19.65 13.15
C ASP A 19 0.70 -19.25 12.52
N GLN A 20 0.89 -19.56 11.23
CA GLN A 20 2.13 -19.27 10.54
C GLN A 20 1.98 -18.08 9.60
N PRO A 21 2.88 -17.08 9.67
CA PRO A 21 2.86 -16.00 8.68
C PRO A 21 3.20 -16.55 7.30
N SER A 22 2.39 -16.16 6.32
CA SER A 22 2.52 -16.63 4.94
C SER A 22 2.97 -15.54 3.99
N ALA A 23 2.47 -14.33 4.17
CA ALA A 23 2.76 -13.22 3.28
C ALA A 23 2.55 -11.89 3.99
N ALA A 24 3.19 -10.86 3.48
CA ALA A 24 2.94 -9.48 3.90
C ALA A 24 2.82 -8.64 2.63
N VAL A 25 1.66 -8.05 2.40
CA VAL A 25 1.35 -7.33 1.17
C VAL A 25 0.70 -5.99 1.49
N PRO A 26 1.19 -4.89 0.91
CA PRO A 26 0.49 -3.62 1.01
C PRO A 26 -0.91 -3.71 0.40
N GLY A 27 -1.91 -3.13 1.08
CA GLY A 27 -3.29 -3.20 0.67
C GLY A 27 -4.08 -1.95 1.03
N GLY A 28 -5.38 -2.06 0.95
CA GLY A 28 -6.35 -1.01 1.09
C GLY A 28 -7.25 -1.01 -0.15
N SER A 29 -8.55 -0.75 0.01
CA SER A 29 -9.49 -0.93 -1.12
C SER A 29 -9.19 0.00 -2.29
N VAL A 30 -8.99 1.29 -2.04
CA VAL A 30 -8.65 2.25 -3.09
C VAL A 30 -7.24 1.97 -3.62
N PHE A 31 -6.31 1.68 -2.71
CA PHE A 31 -4.93 1.38 -3.07
C PHE A 31 -4.83 0.20 -4.04
N ASN A 32 -5.58 -0.88 -3.79
CA ASN A 32 -5.58 -2.05 -4.69
C ASN A 32 -6.02 -1.70 -6.11
N GLY A 33 -7.01 -0.82 -6.25
CA GLY A 33 -7.44 -0.33 -7.56
C GLY A 33 -6.36 0.47 -8.26
N ILE A 34 -5.68 1.35 -7.55
CA ILE A 34 -4.58 2.15 -8.08
C ILE A 34 -3.40 1.26 -8.50
N VAL A 35 -3.08 0.23 -7.70
CA VAL A 35 -2.02 -0.73 -8.05
C VAL A 35 -2.35 -1.44 -9.37
N SER A 36 -3.59 -1.90 -9.54
CA SER A 36 -4.01 -2.54 -10.78
C SER A 36 -3.84 -1.62 -11.99
N LEU A 37 -4.25 -0.37 -11.85
CA LEU A 37 -4.12 0.62 -12.92
C LEU A 37 -2.65 0.94 -13.22
N GLY A 38 -1.83 1.08 -12.18
CA GLY A 38 -0.40 1.34 -12.36
C GLY A 38 0.31 0.22 -13.09
N ARG A 39 -0.02 -1.03 -12.76
CA ARG A 39 0.52 -2.21 -13.45
C ARG A 39 0.14 -2.25 -14.92
N MET A 40 -1.02 -1.70 -15.25
CA MET A 40 -1.50 -1.62 -16.65
C MET A 40 -0.89 -0.44 -17.41
N GLY A 41 -0.04 0.34 -16.78
CA GLY A 41 0.60 1.49 -17.41
C GLY A 41 -0.24 2.76 -17.42
N ALA A 42 -1.34 2.79 -16.68
CA ALA A 42 -2.16 3.99 -16.58
C ALA A 42 -1.42 5.10 -15.82
N ASN A 43 -1.74 6.35 -16.14
CA ASN A 43 -1.21 7.50 -15.43
C ASN A 43 -1.97 7.66 -14.12
N VAL A 44 -1.36 7.27 -13.02
CA VAL A 44 -2.02 7.24 -11.70
C VAL A 44 -1.30 8.13 -10.70
N GLY A 45 -2.05 8.59 -9.71
CA GLY A 45 -1.52 9.21 -8.52
C GLY A 45 -2.26 8.68 -7.31
N PHE A 46 -1.66 8.78 -6.15
CA PHE A 46 -2.28 8.30 -4.93
C PHE A 46 -2.01 9.27 -3.79
N ILE A 47 -3.07 9.77 -3.19
CA ILE A 47 -3.02 10.68 -2.05
C ILE A 47 -3.30 9.86 -0.81
N SER A 48 -2.32 9.78 0.07
CA SER A 48 -2.41 8.98 1.29
C SER A 48 -1.41 9.50 2.32
N GLU A 49 -1.28 8.77 3.40
CA GLU A 49 -0.29 9.04 4.42
C GLU A 49 0.24 7.73 4.99
N THR A 50 1.48 7.76 5.46
CA THR A 50 2.10 6.62 6.11
C THR A 50 3.11 7.11 7.15
N GLY A 51 3.58 6.23 8.02
CA GLY A 51 4.61 6.57 8.98
C GLY A 51 6.01 6.43 8.41
N ASN A 52 6.94 7.12 9.03
CA ASN A 52 8.36 6.97 8.71
C ASN A 52 8.92 5.80 9.52
N ASP A 53 8.56 4.59 9.10
CA ASP A 53 8.97 3.35 9.74
C ASP A 53 9.23 2.29 8.67
N ARG A 54 9.62 1.09 9.10
CA ARG A 54 9.92 0.01 8.18
C ARG A 54 8.70 -0.40 7.35
N VAL A 55 7.52 -0.42 7.97
CA VAL A 55 6.26 -0.74 7.26
C VAL A 55 5.96 0.31 6.20
N GLY A 56 6.11 1.59 6.53
CA GLY A 56 5.92 2.67 5.57
C GLY A 56 6.87 2.56 4.40
N ASN A 57 8.14 2.21 4.65
CA ASN A 57 9.13 2.03 3.59
C ASN A 57 8.77 0.86 2.67
N ILE A 58 8.23 -0.23 3.21
CA ILE A 58 7.74 -1.36 2.42
C ILE A 58 6.60 -0.90 1.49
N ILE A 59 5.66 -0.13 2.01
CA ILE A 59 4.54 0.39 1.23
C ILE A 59 5.02 1.30 0.10
N LEU A 60 5.92 2.23 0.40
CA LEU A 60 6.43 3.15 -0.60
C LEU A 60 7.22 2.42 -1.69
N GLN A 61 8.02 1.43 -1.32
CA GLN A 61 8.77 0.65 -2.29
C GLN A 61 7.85 -0.17 -3.18
N PHE A 62 6.79 -0.74 -2.61
CA PHE A 62 5.78 -1.46 -3.38
C PHE A 62 5.10 -0.56 -4.41
N MET A 63 4.81 0.69 -4.04
CA MET A 63 4.27 1.67 -4.97
C MET A 63 5.21 1.91 -6.14
N ARG A 64 6.49 2.15 -5.86
CA ARG A 64 7.49 2.37 -6.91
C ARG A 64 7.62 1.17 -7.83
N ASP A 65 7.61 -0.03 -7.27
CA ASP A 65 7.72 -1.27 -8.04
C ASP A 65 6.52 -1.50 -8.96
N ASN A 66 5.39 -0.84 -8.69
CA ASN A 66 4.16 -0.96 -9.46
C ASN A 66 3.81 0.30 -10.25
N ASN A 67 4.80 1.17 -10.47
CA ASN A 67 4.67 2.39 -11.29
C ASN A 67 3.68 3.41 -10.69
N ILE A 68 3.61 3.49 -9.38
CA ILE A 68 2.78 4.47 -8.68
C ILE A 68 3.69 5.52 -8.06
N PRO A 69 3.57 6.80 -8.48
CA PRO A 69 4.35 7.87 -7.87
C PRO A 69 4.04 8.03 -6.39
N THR A 70 5.05 8.32 -5.59
CA THR A 70 4.92 8.48 -4.14
C THR A 70 4.87 9.93 -3.68
N ASP A 71 4.89 10.90 -4.60
CA ASP A 71 5.00 12.33 -4.29
C ASP A 71 3.81 12.88 -3.52
N HIS A 72 2.65 12.24 -3.55
CA HIS A 72 1.46 12.70 -2.84
C HIS A 72 1.16 11.85 -1.60
N VAL A 73 2.10 11.02 -1.18
CA VAL A 73 2.00 10.30 0.08
C VAL A 73 2.75 11.10 1.15
N ASN A 74 2.02 11.53 2.16
CA ASN A 74 2.61 12.28 3.27
C ASN A 74 3.21 11.28 4.26
N VAL A 75 4.51 11.45 4.55
CA VAL A 75 5.23 10.56 5.47
C VAL A 75 5.42 11.32 6.78
N PHE A 76 4.79 10.84 7.84
CA PHE A 76 4.87 11.48 9.15
C PHE A 76 6.08 10.97 9.93
N PRO A 77 6.97 11.85 10.39
CA PRO A 77 8.19 11.44 11.10
C PRO A 77 7.91 10.65 12.38
N ASP A 78 6.86 11.02 13.09
CA ASP A 78 6.47 10.39 14.34
C ASP A 78 5.27 9.44 14.19
N GLY A 79 4.82 9.23 12.94
CA GLY A 79 3.68 8.38 12.67
C GLY A 79 4.05 6.92 12.65
N LYS A 80 3.05 6.08 12.87
CA LYS A 80 3.17 4.63 12.71
C LYS A 80 2.31 4.18 11.56
N SER A 81 2.85 3.30 10.73
CA SER A 81 2.10 2.77 9.60
C SER A 81 1.13 1.70 10.08
N PRO A 82 -0.10 1.67 9.54
CA PRO A 82 -1.09 0.68 9.95
C PRO A 82 -0.75 -0.71 9.41
N VAL A 83 -1.03 -1.72 10.24
CA VAL A 83 -0.83 -3.12 9.92
C VAL A 83 -2.12 -3.86 10.23
N SER A 84 -2.54 -4.76 9.37
CA SER A 84 -3.64 -5.66 9.65
C SER A 84 -3.17 -7.11 9.66
N LEU A 85 -3.84 -7.94 10.46
CA LEU A 85 -3.55 -9.37 10.54
C LEU A 85 -4.75 -10.12 10.02
N ALA A 86 -4.54 -10.95 9.03
CA ALA A 86 -5.60 -11.78 8.45
C ALA A 86 -5.24 -13.26 8.68
N PHE A 87 -6.13 -13.98 9.34
CA PHE A 87 -5.94 -15.40 9.64
C PHE A 87 -6.84 -16.22 8.73
N LEU A 88 -6.23 -17.01 7.85
CA LEU A 88 -6.95 -17.88 6.94
C LEU A 88 -7.07 -19.26 7.57
N ASN A 89 -8.28 -19.77 7.58
CA ASN A 89 -8.54 -21.15 8.01
C ASN A 89 -8.50 -22.07 6.79
N GLU A 90 -7.88 -23.17 6.97
CA GLU A 90 -7.83 -24.19 5.92
C GLU A 90 -8.80 -25.34 6.17
#